data_f6f39778f451415a3abb0204e4355487
#
_entry.id   f6f39778f451415a3abb0204e4355487
#
_cell.length_a   1.000
_cell.length_b   1.000
_cell.length_c   1.000
_cell.angle_alpha   90.00
_cell.angle_beta   90.00
_cell.angle_gamma   90.00
#
_symmetry.space_group_name_H-M   'P 1'
#
loop_
_entity.id
_entity.type
_entity.pdbx_description
1 polymer ?
#
loop_
_entity_poly.entity_id
_entity_poly.type
_entity_poly.pdbx_seq_one_letter_code
_entity_poly.pdbx_strand_id
1 'polypeptide(L)'
;MKKWILLSIVVTLSFCTLQVKGQYDPSFTHYWMMEPEFNPAAVGTTENMRILSTYSSQMSGYENAPATMYAGVDLPMFFLNPHHGLGAYFLNDKIGFFSHKRLSMEYAYHFKLFGGLLGFGAEGDFLSETFDGSKVDLNDSNDPAIPTNSVNGSKIDVGGGLYFQRKDFYLGISALHLTAPTVIMGENNEIAIKRTYYLTSGYNIKTRNPFLTIHPSALGMYDGVEWKAYLSGRVEYANENKMLFVGASYSPTNSMALFLGGKFHGVVLSYSYEAYTSGVGFENGAHELVLSYELKLNLYKKGKNLHKSVRLL
;
A
#
# COMPACT_ATOMS: atom_id res chain seq x y z
N MET A 1 6.51 47.93 14.38
CA MET A 1 6.59 46.88 13.33
C MET A 1 6.66 45.47 13.87
N LYS A 2 7.60 45.05 14.72
CA LYS A 2 7.72 43.67 15.22
C LYS A 2 6.45 43.12 15.91
N LYS A 3 5.72 43.93 16.67
CA LYS A 3 4.48 43.51 17.36
C LYS A 3 3.34 43.21 16.39
N TRP A 4 3.23 43.95 15.30
CA TRP A 4 2.20 43.73 14.27
C TRP A 4 2.49 42.47 13.42
N ILE A 5 3.77 42.17 13.16
CA ILE A 5 4.20 40.94 12.48
C ILE A 5 3.90 39.73 13.36
N LEU A 6 4.19 39.80 14.65
CA LEU A 6 3.83 38.72 15.60
C LEU A 6 2.31 38.51 15.68
N LEU A 7 1.53 39.57 15.73
CA LEU A 7 0.08 39.48 15.74
C LEU A 7 -0.49 38.90 14.45
N SER A 8 0.05 39.26 13.29
CA SER A 8 -0.37 38.67 12.02
C SER A 8 -0.01 37.19 11.91
N ILE A 9 1.16 36.78 12.41
CA ILE A 9 1.55 35.36 12.47
C ILE A 9 0.63 34.55 13.39
N VAL A 10 0.29 35.08 14.58
CA VAL A 10 -0.64 34.44 15.53
C VAL A 10 -2.04 34.34 14.94
N VAL A 11 -2.53 35.40 14.28
CA VAL A 11 -3.84 35.39 13.62
C VAL A 11 -3.86 34.41 12.44
N THR A 12 -2.79 34.33 11.63
CA THR A 12 -2.70 33.37 10.51
C THR A 12 -2.66 31.92 11.03
N LEU A 13 -1.95 31.66 12.12
CA LEU A 13 -1.92 30.34 12.79
C LEU A 13 -3.26 29.96 13.42
N SER A 14 -4.05 30.93 13.88
CA SER A 14 -5.39 30.69 14.48
C SER A 14 -6.46 30.34 13.45
N PHE A 15 -6.25 30.61 12.17
CA PHE A 15 -7.15 30.23 11.08
C PHE A 15 -6.88 28.84 10.50
N CYS A 16 -5.79 28.17 10.89
CA CYS A 16 -5.58 26.76 10.60
C CYS A 16 -6.47 25.92 11.54
N THR A 17 -7.75 25.85 11.28
CA THR A 17 -8.61 24.81 11.86
C THR A 17 -8.16 23.49 11.26
N LEU A 18 -7.36 22.72 11.98
CA LEU A 18 -7.02 21.34 11.64
C LEU A 18 -8.31 20.52 11.75
N GLN A 19 -9.05 20.42 10.67
CA GLN A 19 -10.09 19.40 10.56
C GLN A 19 -9.37 18.07 10.42
N VAL A 20 -9.31 17.30 11.50
CA VAL A 20 -8.84 15.93 11.45
C VAL A 20 -9.88 15.13 10.65
N LYS A 21 -9.58 14.83 9.41
CA LYS A 21 -10.36 13.95 8.55
C LYS A 21 -9.53 12.69 8.34
N GLY A 22 -10.11 11.53 8.64
CA GLY A 22 -9.45 10.25 8.37
C GLY A 22 -9.48 9.93 6.89
N GLN A 23 -8.38 9.47 6.32
CA GLN A 23 -8.35 8.83 5.00
C GLN A 23 -8.92 7.42 5.11
N TYR A 24 -9.63 6.97 4.07
CA TYR A 24 -10.21 5.64 4.03
C TYR A 24 -9.15 4.55 3.88
N ASP A 25 -8.21 4.74 2.95
CA ASP A 25 -7.18 3.74 2.68
C ASP A 25 -6.09 3.73 3.76
N PRO A 26 -5.69 2.54 4.25
CA PRO A 26 -4.61 2.43 5.21
C PRO A 26 -3.26 2.78 4.58
N SER A 27 -2.33 3.17 5.40
CA SER A 27 -0.96 3.46 5.01
C SER A 27 0.01 2.47 5.63
N PHE A 28 1.09 2.17 4.91
CA PHE A 28 2.10 1.20 5.31
C PHE A 28 3.49 1.82 5.25
N THR A 29 4.31 1.51 6.24
CA THR A 29 5.73 1.92 6.25
C THR A 29 6.51 1.25 5.11
N HIS A 30 6.17 -0.02 4.79
CA HIS A 30 6.78 -0.78 3.72
C HIS A 30 6.04 -0.66 2.36
N TYR A 31 5.45 0.51 2.06
CA TYR A 31 4.70 0.74 0.82
C TYR A 31 5.46 0.33 -0.45
N TRP A 32 6.79 0.44 -0.44
CA TRP A 32 7.67 0.05 -1.54
C TRP A 32 7.76 -1.48 -1.76
N MET A 33 7.28 -2.31 -0.82
CA MET A 33 7.07 -3.75 -1.03
C MET A 33 5.66 -4.08 -1.53
N MET A 34 4.74 -3.12 -1.43
CA MET A 34 3.31 -3.28 -1.66
C MET A 34 2.81 -2.39 -2.80
N GLU A 35 3.64 -2.17 -3.82
CA GLU A 35 3.32 -1.28 -4.94
C GLU A 35 1.96 -1.57 -5.62
N PRO A 36 1.52 -2.84 -5.80
CA PRO A 36 0.20 -3.14 -6.34
C PRO A 36 -0.95 -2.57 -5.49
N GLU A 37 -0.85 -2.54 -4.17
CA GLU A 37 -1.85 -1.96 -3.28
C GLU A 37 -2.19 -0.50 -3.63
N PHE A 38 -1.22 0.23 -4.17
CA PHE A 38 -1.34 1.64 -4.52
C PHE A 38 -1.48 1.88 -6.02
N ASN A 39 -1.14 0.88 -6.85
CA ASN A 39 -1.18 1.03 -8.31
C ASN A 39 -1.31 -0.34 -9.01
N PRO A 40 -2.47 -0.66 -9.58
CA PRO A 40 -2.68 -1.94 -10.25
C PRO A 40 -1.78 -2.16 -11.48
N ALA A 41 -1.18 -1.10 -12.04
CA ALA A 41 -0.22 -1.24 -13.13
C ALA A 41 1.15 -1.78 -12.69
N ALA A 42 1.39 -1.93 -11.39
CA ALA A 42 2.62 -2.50 -10.84
C ALA A 42 2.61 -4.03 -10.78
N VAL A 43 1.44 -4.70 -10.93
CA VAL A 43 1.39 -6.17 -10.90
C VAL A 43 2.16 -6.80 -12.05
N GLY A 44 2.88 -7.87 -11.76
CA GLY A 44 3.63 -8.62 -12.77
C GLY A 44 4.85 -7.88 -13.35
N THR A 45 5.31 -6.80 -12.72
CA THR A 45 6.54 -6.09 -13.12
C THR A 45 7.81 -6.86 -12.77
N THR A 46 7.73 -7.82 -11.86
CA THR A 46 8.83 -8.73 -11.50
C THR A 46 8.82 -9.98 -12.37
N GLU A 47 9.98 -10.66 -12.47
CA GLU A 47 10.09 -11.93 -13.21
C GLU A 47 9.55 -13.13 -12.42
N ASN A 48 9.26 -12.96 -11.15
CA ASN A 48 8.85 -14.01 -10.22
C ASN A 48 7.41 -13.80 -9.78
N MET A 49 6.73 -14.89 -9.45
CA MET A 49 5.51 -14.81 -8.65
C MET A 49 5.89 -14.34 -7.26
N ARG A 50 5.18 -13.36 -6.74
CA ARG A 50 5.38 -12.82 -5.40
C ARG A 50 4.14 -13.07 -4.56
N ILE A 51 4.36 -13.63 -3.38
CA ILE A 51 3.36 -13.77 -2.33
C ILE A 51 3.79 -12.82 -1.21
N LEU A 52 2.88 -12.00 -0.71
CA LEU A 52 3.17 -11.02 0.32
C LEU A 52 2.05 -11.01 1.36
N SER A 53 2.44 -10.86 2.62
CA SER A 53 1.53 -10.62 3.73
C SER A 53 2.12 -9.57 4.66
N THR A 54 1.27 -8.66 5.12
CA THR A 54 1.63 -7.59 6.05
C THR A 54 0.62 -7.53 7.18
N TYR A 55 1.11 -7.33 8.38
CA TYR A 55 0.30 -7.02 9.55
C TYR A 55 0.82 -5.73 10.17
N SER A 56 -0.05 -4.73 10.31
CA SER A 56 0.25 -3.44 10.94
C SER A 56 -0.68 -3.25 12.14
N SER A 57 -0.11 -2.95 13.30
CA SER A 57 -0.82 -2.59 14.52
C SER A 57 -0.46 -1.16 14.86
N GLN A 58 -1.42 -0.25 14.78
CA GLN A 58 -1.23 1.17 15.00
C GLN A 58 -1.66 1.55 16.42
N MET A 59 -1.16 2.67 16.92
CA MET A 59 -1.52 3.20 18.25
C MET A 59 -1.44 2.12 19.34
N SER A 60 -0.31 1.41 19.41
CA SER A 60 -0.08 0.31 20.35
C SER A 60 -0.31 0.77 21.79
N GLY A 61 -1.13 0.02 22.55
CA GLY A 61 -1.48 0.33 23.93
C GLY A 61 -2.87 0.95 24.13
N TYR A 62 -3.56 1.31 23.04
CA TYR A 62 -4.96 1.74 23.10
C TYR A 62 -5.90 0.56 22.88
N GLU A 63 -7.02 0.58 23.60
CA GLU A 63 -8.10 -0.39 23.37
C GLU A 63 -8.76 -0.14 22.02
N ASN A 64 -9.07 -1.23 21.28
CA ASN A 64 -9.61 -1.18 19.92
C ASN A 64 -8.76 -0.37 18.92
N ALA A 65 -7.45 -0.33 19.15
CA ALA A 65 -6.48 0.33 18.26
C ALA A 65 -6.56 -0.22 16.83
N PRO A 66 -6.27 0.61 15.81
CA PRO A 66 -6.31 0.18 14.43
C PRO A 66 -5.34 -0.98 14.14
N ALA A 67 -5.83 -1.97 13.39
CA ALA A 67 -5.03 -3.11 12.96
C ALA A 67 -5.37 -3.48 11.52
N THR A 68 -4.36 -3.45 10.67
CA THR A 68 -4.49 -3.74 9.24
C THR A 68 -3.78 -5.03 8.89
N MET A 69 -4.45 -5.89 8.16
CA MET A 69 -3.89 -7.09 7.55
C MET A 69 -4.03 -7.01 6.03
N TYR A 70 -2.95 -7.19 5.33
CA TYR A 70 -2.90 -7.25 3.88
C TYR A 70 -2.20 -8.53 3.45
N ALA A 71 -2.75 -9.21 2.46
CA ALA A 71 -2.15 -10.40 1.89
C ALA A 71 -2.50 -10.52 0.41
N GLY A 72 -1.56 -10.99 -0.39
CA GLY A 72 -1.83 -11.14 -1.80
C GLY A 72 -0.75 -11.87 -2.56
N VAL A 73 -1.05 -12.05 -3.83
CA VAL A 73 -0.18 -12.69 -4.80
C VAL A 73 -0.23 -11.92 -6.10
N ASP A 74 0.93 -11.70 -6.69
CA ASP A 74 1.05 -11.20 -8.05
C ASP A 74 2.01 -12.07 -8.88
N LEU A 75 1.74 -12.16 -10.17
CA LEU A 75 2.52 -12.97 -11.08
C LEU A 75 2.59 -12.35 -12.48
N PRO A 76 3.76 -12.44 -13.13
CA PRO A 76 3.91 -12.11 -14.54
C PRO A 76 3.37 -13.25 -15.41
N MET A 77 2.69 -12.89 -16.49
CA MET A 77 2.19 -13.85 -17.48
C MET A 77 2.83 -13.57 -18.83
N PHE A 78 3.72 -14.48 -19.26
CA PHE A 78 4.56 -14.27 -20.45
C PHE A 78 4.09 -15.07 -21.68
N PHE A 79 2.81 -15.41 -21.77
CA PHE A 79 2.32 -16.23 -22.88
C PHE A 79 2.06 -15.45 -24.16
N LEU A 80 2.05 -14.13 -24.10
CA LEU A 80 1.99 -13.24 -25.25
C LEU A 80 3.05 -12.14 -25.11
N ASN A 81 3.66 -11.74 -26.21
CA ASN A 81 4.53 -10.58 -26.23
C ASN A 81 3.67 -9.35 -26.62
N PRO A 82 3.36 -8.47 -25.73
CA PRO A 82 4.01 -8.02 -24.50
C PRO A 82 3.60 -8.77 -23.21
N HIS A 83 4.18 -8.34 -22.11
CA HIS A 83 4.02 -8.94 -20.80
C HIS A 83 2.67 -8.56 -20.18
N HIS A 84 2.05 -9.49 -19.49
CA HIS A 84 0.83 -9.29 -18.73
C HIS A 84 1.11 -9.56 -17.25
N GLY A 85 0.47 -8.82 -16.35
CA GLY A 85 0.49 -9.05 -14.92
C GLY A 85 -0.90 -9.40 -14.40
N LEU A 86 -0.97 -10.29 -13.42
CA LEU A 86 -2.19 -10.59 -12.67
C LEU A 86 -1.89 -10.48 -11.18
N GLY A 87 -2.82 -9.93 -10.42
CA GLY A 87 -2.76 -9.84 -8.97
C GLY A 87 -4.10 -10.18 -8.32
N ALA A 88 -4.03 -10.71 -7.11
CA ALA A 88 -5.19 -10.88 -6.24
C ALA A 88 -4.76 -10.55 -4.81
N TYR A 89 -5.50 -9.67 -4.15
CA TYR A 89 -5.15 -9.14 -2.84
C TYR A 89 -6.37 -9.09 -1.93
N PHE A 90 -6.12 -9.26 -0.66
CA PHE A 90 -7.08 -9.12 0.40
C PHE A 90 -6.55 -8.16 1.46
N LEU A 91 -7.36 -7.17 1.80
CA LEU A 91 -7.13 -6.23 2.88
C LEU A 91 -8.24 -6.38 3.91
N ASN A 92 -7.87 -6.33 5.18
CA ASN A 92 -8.81 -6.22 6.30
C ASN A 92 -8.25 -5.17 7.27
N ASP A 93 -8.90 -4.03 7.34
CA ASP A 93 -8.56 -2.92 8.21
C ASP A 93 -9.62 -2.78 9.29
N LYS A 94 -9.19 -2.84 10.55
CA LYS A 94 -10.06 -2.67 11.71
C LYS A 94 -9.72 -1.38 12.42
N ILE A 95 -10.70 -0.52 12.58
CA ILE A 95 -10.55 0.77 13.27
C ILE A 95 -11.69 0.92 14.27
N GLY A 96 -11.38 0.76 15.55
CA GLY A 96 -12.41 0.75 16.58
C GLY A 96 -13.42 -0.39 16.37
N PHE A 97 -14.67 -0.04 16.16
CA PHE A 97 -15.76 -0.98 15.89
C PHE A 97 -16.07 -1.18 14.41
N PHE A 98 -15.32 -0.50 13.53
CA PHE A 98 -15.41 -0.67 12.07
C PHE A 98 -14.44 -1.71 11.57
N SER A 99 -14.86 -2.44 10.54
CA SER A 99 -14.01 -3.36 9.80
C SER A 99 -14.23 -3.14 8.31
N HIS A 100 -13.18 -2.70 7.63
CA HIS A 100 -13.13 -2.48 6.19
C HIS A 100 -12.43 -3.68 5.55
N LYS A 101 -13.10 -4.41 4.67
CA LYS A 101 -12.52 -5.52 3.93
C LYS A 101 -12.58 -5.24 2.45
N ARG A 102 -11.45 -5.45 1.77
CA ARG A 102 -11.34 -5.30 0.32
C ARG A 102 -10.73 -6.56 -0.27
N LEU A 103 -11.37 -7.11 -1.29
CA LEU A 103 -10.83 -8.16 -2.14
C LEU A 103 -10.62 -7.55 -3.53
N SER A 104 -9.35 -7.44 -3.96
CA SER A 104 -8.95 -6.82 -5.21
C SER A 104 -8.49 -7.87 -6.21
N MET A 105 -8.90 -7.72 -7.46
CA MET A 105 -8.39 -8.45 -8.61
C MET A 105 -7.79 -7.45 -9.59
N GLU A 106 -6.52 -7.63 -9.93
CA GLU A 106 -5.77 -6.69 -10.73
C GLU A 106 -5.24 -7.32 -12.01
N TYR A 107 -5.21 -6.53 -13.06
CA TYR A 107 -4.64 -6.88 -14.34
C TYR A 107 -3.82 -5.71 -14.87
N ALA A 108 -2.61 -6.00 -15.36
CA ALA A 108 -1.76 -5.03 -16.03
C ALA A 108 -1.26 -5.55 -17.38
N TYR A 109 -1.13 -4.61 -18.30
CA TYR A 109 -0.54 -4.81 -19.61
C TYR A 109 0.70 -3.96 -19.74
N HIS A 110 1.85 -4.62 -19.99
CA HIS A 110 3.15 -3.96 -20.05
C HIS A 110 3.75 -4.02 -21.45
N PHE A 111 4.30 -2.92 -21.91
CA PHE A 111 5.05 -2.87 -23.18
C PHE A 111 6.31 -2.02 -23.04
N LYS A 112 7.26 -2.27 -23.94
CA LYS A 112 8.53 -1.55 -23.94
C LYS A 112 8.37 -0.16 -24.54
N LEU A 113 8.73 0.87 -23.77
CA LEU A 113 8.70 2.27 -24.18
C LEU A 113 9.89 3.01 -23.58
N PHE A 114 10.56 3.88 -24.34
CA PHE A 114 11.69 4.71 -23.90
C PHE A 114 12.82 3.93 -23.19
N GLY A 115 13.04 2.68 -23.58
CA GLY A 115 14.05 1.81 -22.97
C GLY A 115 13.68 1.31 -21.57
N GLY A 116 12.42 1.45 -21.17
CA GLY A 116 11.80 0.91 -19.97
C GLY A 116 10.57 0.07 -20.30
N LEU A 117 9.82 -0.25 -19.27
CA LEU A 117 8.54 -0.95 -19.31
C LEU A 117 7.45 0.01 -18.84
N LEU A 118 6.46 0.29 -19.69
CA LEU A 118 5.27 1.05 -19.33
C LEU A 118 4.11 0.08 -19.15
N GLY A 119 3.45 0.15 -17.99
CA GLY A 119 2.28 -0.62 -17.63
C GLY A 119 1.03 0.23 -17.60
N PHE A 120 -0.09 -0.36 -18.05
CA PHE A 120 -1.45 0.10 -17.82
C PHE A 120 -2.13 -0.95 -16.96
N GLY A 121 -2.68 -0.54 -15.83
CA GLY A 121 -3.35 -1.44 -14.89
C GLY A 121 -4.78 -1.04 -14.63
N ALA A 122 -5.59 -2.05 -14.37
CA ALA A 122 -6.94 -1.90 -13.88
C ALA A 122 -7.17 -2.88 -12.73
N GLU A 123 -8.02 -2.49 -11.79
CA GLU A 123 -8.48 -3.34 -10.70
C GLU A 123 -9.99 -3.33 -10.58
N GLY A 124 -10.51 -4.41 -10.04
CA GLY A 124 -11.89 -4.53 -9.60
C GLY A 124 -11.91 -5.00 -8.16
N ASP A 125 -12.66 -4.29 -7.33
CA ASP A 125 -12.71 -4.48 -5.89
C ASP A 125 -14.10 -4.92 -5.44
N PHE A 126 -14.11 -5.85 -4.49
CA PHE A 126 -15.27 -6.12 -3.66
C PHE A 126 -15.02 -5.55 -2.27
N LEU A 127 -15.78 -4.49 -1.93
CA LEU A 127 -15.71 -3.80 -0.66
C LEU A 127 -16.79 -4.33 0.28
N SER A 128 -16.44 -4.57 1.53
CA SER A 128 -17.35 -4.98 2.59
C SER A 128 -17.06 -4.22 3.87
N GLU A 129 -18.01 -3.37 4.25
CA GLU A 129 -17.97 -2.54 5.45
C GLU A 129 -18.82 -3.19 6.54
N THR A 130 -18.30 -3.24 7.75
CA THR A 130 -19.01 -3.78 8.92
C THR A 130 -18.84 -2.81 10.08
N PHE A 131 -19.94 -2.52 10.75
CA PHE A 131 -19.96 -1.82 12.05
C PHE A 131 -20.51 -2.76 13.12
N ASP A 132 -19.75 -2.98 14.19
CA ASP A 132 -20.13 -3.87 15.30
C ASP A 132 -20.70 -3.04 16.46
N GLY A 133 -21.98 -2.72 16.36
CA GLY A 133 -22.69 -1.94 17.38
C GLY A 133 -22.90 -2.68 18.71
N SER A 134 -22.74 -4.03 18.73
CA SER A 134 -22.89 -4.81 19.97
C SER A 134 -21.81 -4.54 21.01
N LYS A 135 -20.72 -3.89 20.60
CA LYS A 135 -19.58 -3.53 21.46
C LYS A 135 -19.61 -2.08 21.94
N VAL A 136 -20.59 -1.32 21.48
CA VAL A 136 -20.74 0.09 21.90
C VAL A 136 -21.44 0.13 23.24
N ASP A 137 -20.81 0.73 24.24
CA ASP A 137 -21.46 1.00 25.53
C ASP A 137 -22.37 2.23 25.37
N LEU A 138 -23.66 1.97 25.32
CA LEU A 138 -24.69 2.98 25.12
C LEU A 138 -25.21 3.45 26.46
N ASN A 139 -25.12 4.73 26.75
CA ASN A 139 -25.82 5.37 27.87
C ASN A 139 -27.35 5.33 27.69
N ASP A 140 -27.82 5.29 26.44
CA ASP A 140 -29.23 5.12 26.08
C ASP A 140 -29.35 3.94 25.10
N SER A 141 -29.88 2.84 25.57
CA SER A 141 -30.02 1.60 24.78
C SER A 141 -31.03 1.69 23.63
N ASN A 142 -31.77 2.79 23.53
CA ASN A 142 -32.79 3.00 22.50
C ASN A 142 -32.42 4.07 21.47
N ASP A 143 -31.16 4.48 21.38
CA ASP A 143 -30.73 5.39 20.33
C ASP A 143 -30.83 4.73 18.95
N PRO A 144 -31.78 5.20 18.08
CA PRO A 144 -31.96 4.60 16.74
C PRO A 144 -30.81 4.86 15.78
N ALA A 145 -29.88 5.76 16.13
CA ALA A 145 -28.72 6.07 15.31
C ALA A 145 -27.60 5.03 15.43
N ILE A 146 -27.59 4.26 16.53
CA ILE A 146 -26.55 3.25 16.78
C ILE A 146 -27.18 1.86 16.75
N PRO A 147 -26.86 1.01 15.77
CA PRO A 147 -27.33 -0.36 15.74
C PRO A 147 -26.84 -1.13 16.97
N THR A 148 -27.72 -1.87 17.62
CA THR A 148 -27.37 -2.74 18.76
C THR A 148 -26.72 -4.05 18.34
N ASN A 149 -26.76 -4.37 17.04
CA ASN A 149 -26.15 -5.55 16.42
C ASN A 149 -25.08 -5.17 15.41
N SER A 150 -24.34 -6.14 14.94
CA SER A 150 -23.43 -5.95 13.82
C SER A 150 -24.21 -5.73 12.52
N VAL A 151 -23.93 -4.65 11.82
CA VAL A 151 -24.50 -4.31 10.49
C VAL A 151 -23.38 -4.28 9.45
N ASN A 152 -23.73 -4.70 8.23
CA ASN A 152 -22.77 -4.73 7.14
C ASN A 152 -23.38 -4.21 5.84
N GLY A 153 -22.51 -3.80 4.93
CA GLY A 153 -22.83 -3.42 3.56
C GLY A 153 -21.69 -3.76 2.62
N SER A 154 -22.00 -3.91 1.34
CA SER A 154 -20.97 -4.21 0.34
C SER A 154 -21.21 -3.45 -0.96
N LYS A 155 -20.13 -3.19 -1.69
CA LYS A 155 -20.13 -2.54 -3.01
C LYS A 155 -19.01 -3.09 -3.88
N ILE A 156 -19.18 -2.91 -5.18
CA ILE A 156 -18.14 -3.14 -6.17
C ILE A 156 -17.53 -1.78 -6.51
N ASP A 157 -16.23 -1.76 -6.70
CA ASP A 157 -15.48 -0.58 -7.08
C ASP A 157 -14.44 -0.93 -8.14
N VAL A 158 -13.83 0.09 -8.72
CA VAL A 158 -12.81 -0.08 -9.74
C VAL A 158 -11.71 0.96 -9.56
N GLY A 159 -10.50 0.60 -9.98
CA GLY A 159 -9.35 1.49 -10.00
C GLY A 159 -8.52 1.31 -11.26
N GLY A 160 -7.56 2.19 -11.45
CA GLY A 160 -6.65 2.10 -12.58
C GLY A 160 -5.39 2.93 -12.40
N GLY A 161 -4.36 2.59 -13.17
CA GLY A 161 -3.09 3.28 -13.04
C GLY A 161 -2.16 3.12 -14.23
N LEU A 162 -1.09 3.90 -14.17
CA LEU A 162 0.05 3.85 -15.07
C LEU A 162 1.32 3.64 -14.23
N TYR A 163 2.20 2.76 -14.70
CA TYR A 163 3.44 2.47 -14.02
C TYR A 163 4.57 2.37 -15.04
N PHE A 164 5.59 3.17 -14.87
CA PHE A 164 6.77 3.16 -15.70
C PHE A 164 7.98 2.70 -14.91
N GLN A 165 8.66 1.66 -15.38
CA GLN A 165 9.88 1.14 -14.78
C GLN A 165 11.01 1.10 -15.79
N ARG A 166 12.16 1.61 -15.42
CA ARG A 166 13.37 1.56 -16.23
C ARG A 166 14.58 1.27 -15.35
N LYS A 167 15.19 0.08 -15.52
CA LYS A 167 16.43 -0.37 -14.85
C LYS A 167 16.53 -0.01 -13.34
N ASP A 168 16.80 1.26 -13.03
CA ASP A 168 17.07 1.73 -11.67
C ASP A 168 16.00 2.74 -11.18
N PHE A 169 14.94 2.98 -11.94
CA PHE A 169 13.94 4.02 -11.68
C PHE A 169 12.53 3.49 -11.94
N TYR A 170 11.59 3.87 -11.07
CA TYR A 170 10.18 3.70 -11.34
C TYR A 170 9.37 4.96 -10.98
N LEU A 171 8.25 5.11 -11.67
CA LEU A 171 7.26 6.15 -11.43
C LEU A 171 5.87 5.57 -11.70
N GLY A 172 4.96 5.71 -10.75
CA GLY A 172 3.58 5.27 -10.86
C GLY A 172 2.60 6.38 -10.54
N ILE A 173 1.50 6.44 -11.27
CA ILE A 173 0.33 7.25 -10.96
C ILE A 173 -0.91 6.38 -11.04
N SER A 174 -1.83 6.53 -10.11
CA SER A 174 -3.06 5.74 -10.08
C SER A 174 -4.21 6.52 -9.45
N ALA A 175 -5.41 6.04 -9.72
CA ALA A 175 -6.63 6.49 -9.07
C ALA A 175 -7.45 5.26 -8.71
N LEU A 176 -7.68 5.08 -7.42
CA LEU A 176 -8.51 4.03 -6.84
C LEU A 176 -9.87 4.60 -6.44
N HIS A 177 -10.82 3.74 -6.16
CA HIS A 177 -12.19 4.13 -5.79
C HIS A 177 -12.86 5.05 -6.81
N LEU A 178 -12.68 4.73 -8.11
CA LEU A 178 -13.17 5.58 -9.21
C LEU A 178 -14.70 5.72 -9.23
N THR A 179 -15.45 4.71 -8.74
CA THR A 179 -16.90 4.78 -8.62
C THR A 179 -17.36 5.63 -7.46
N ALA A 180 -16.44 5.92 -6.49
CA ALA A 180 -16.73 6.64 -5.25
C ALA A 180 -17.99 6.10 -4.55
N PRO A 181 -18.03 4.80 -4.20
CA PRO A 181 -19.24 4.16 -3.74
C PRO A 181 -19.64 4.62 -2.35
N THR A 182 -20.95 4.73 -2.13
CA THR A 182 -21.51 4.85 -0.77
C THR A 182 -21.98 3.47 -0.33
N VAL A 183 -21.39 2.94 0.73
CA VAL A 183 -21.75 1.67 1.34
C VAL A 183 -22.76 1.93 2.44
N ILE A 184 -23.95 1.38 2.29
CA ILE A 184 -25.04 1.47 3.28
C ILE A 184 -24.95 0.25 4.18
N MET A 185 -24.89 0.48 5.50
CA MET A 185 -24.83 -0.55 6.54
C MET A 185 -26.11 -0.44 7.41
N GLY A 186 -26.96 -1.46 7.35
CA GLY A 186 -28.26 -1.40 8.00
C GLY A 186 -29.19 -0.36 7.38
N GLU A 187 -29.99 0.32 8.22
CA GLU A 187 -31.00 1.28 7.76
C GLU A 187 -30.47 2.73 7.67
N ASN A 188 -29.59 3.13 8.60
CA ASN A 188 -29.26 4.53 8.83
C ASN A 188 -27.77 4.87 8.72
N ASN A 189 -26.90 3.89 8.55
CA ASN A 189 -25.45 4.13 8.52
C ASN A 189 -24.90 4.00 7.11
N GLU A 190 -24.07 4.96 6.71
CA GLU A 190 -23.42 4.96 5.42
C GLU A 190 -21.97 5.42 5.52
N ILE A 191 -21.12 4.82 4.68
CA ILE A 191 -19.74 5.26 4.48
C ILE A 191 -19.59 5.65 3.00
N ALA A 192 -19.30 6.92 2.75
CA ALA A 192 -18.97 7.44 1.44
C ALA A 192 -17.46 7.32 1.20
N ILE A 193 -17.06 6.39 0.35
CA ILE A 193 -15.67 6.17 -0.02
C ILE A 193 -15.30 7.17 -1.11
N LYS A 194 -14.18 7.86 -0.94
CA LYS A 194 -13.71 8.89 -1.87
C LYS A 194 -12.70 8.31 -2.83
N ARG A 195 -12.61 8.90 -4.02
CA ARG A 195 -11.53 8.63 -4.96
C ARG A 195 -10.20 9.00 -4.36
N THR A 196 -9.25 8.08 -4.38
CA THR A 196 -7.90 8.31 -3.87
C THR A 196 -6.90 8.27 -5.03
N TYR A 197 -6.06 9.28 -5.10
CA TYR A 197 -5.02 9.41 -6.11
C TYR A 197 -3.67 9.13 -5.48
N TYR A 198 -2.85 8.35 -6.17
CA TYR A 198 -1.52 7.96 -5.72
C TYR A 198 -0.44 8.38 -6.70
N LEU A 199 0.70 8.73 -6.15
CA LEU A 199 1.95 8.97 -6.86
C LEU A 199 3.03 8.16 -6.18
N THR A 200 3.65 7.22 -6.88
CA THR A 200 4.75 6.39 -6.38
C THR A 200 6.01 6.64 -7.18
N SER A 201 7.15 6.67 -6.54
CA SER A 201 8.43 6.77 -7.23
C SER A 201 9.55 6.14 -6.41
N GLY A 202 10.59 5.68 -7.11
CA GLY A 202 11.79 5.19 -6.46
C GLY A 202 12.96 5.13 -7.41
N TYR A 203 14.15 5.08 -6.81
CA TYR A 203 15.40 5.02 -7.54
C TYR A 203 16.40 4.09 -6.86
N ASN A 204 17.19 3.34 -7.63
CA ASN A 204 18.22 2.42 -7.14
C ASN A 204 19.61 3.02 -7.41
N ILE A 205 20.24 3.58 -6.39
CA ILE A 205 21.57 4.19 -6.46
C ILE A 205 22.60 3.11 -6.18
N LYS A 206 23.29 2.64 -7.20
CA LYS A 206 24.42 1.70 -7.07
C LYS A 206 25.62 2.43 -6.51
N THR A 207 26.17 1.94 -5.42
CA THR A 207 27.38 2.49 -4.83
C THR A 207 28.65 1.93 -5.51
N ARG A 208 29.82 2.40 -5.09
CA ARG A 208 31.10 1.83 -5.53
C ARG A 208 31.29 0.39 -5.01
N ASN A 209 30.68 0.05 -3.89
CA ASN A 209 30.66 -1.31 -3.37
C ASN A 209 29.53 -2.08 -4.09
N PRO A 210 29.81 -3.14 -4.87
CA PRO A 210 28.81 -3.88 -5.62
C PRO A 210 27.74 -4.57 -4.74
N PHE A 211 28.02 -4.74 -3.47
CA PHE A 211 27.08 -5.34 -2.51
C PHE A 211 26.13 -4.32 -1.88
N LEU A 212 26.37 -3.02 -2.05
CA LEU A 212 25.58 -1.96 -1.42
C LEU A 212 24.79 -1.16 -2.46
N THR A 213 23.48 -1.07 -2.25
CA THR A 213 22.58 -0.21 -3.02
C THR A 213 21.79 0.68 -2.08
N ILE A 214 21.55 1.92 -2.48
CA ILE A 214 20.69 2.87 -1.74
C ILE A 214 19.41 3.05 -2.54
N HIS A 215 18.26 2.93 -1.86
CA HIS A 215 16.94 3.00 -2.47
C HIS A 215 16.11 4.14 -1.85
N PRO A 216 16.21 5.37 -2.35
CA PRO A 216 15.22 6.40 -2.05
C PRO A 216 13.90 6.07 -2.73
N SER A 217 12.79 6.28 -2.03
CA SER A 217 11.43 6.11 -2.57
C SER A 217 10.46 7.12 -1.96
N ALA A 218 9.36 7.35 -2.65
CA ALA A 218 8.30 8.23 -2.20
C ALA A 218 6.93 7.68 -2.58
N LEU A 219 5.95 7.90 -1.70
CA LEU A 219 4.53 7.67 -1.92
C LEU A 219 3.77 8.94 -1.55
N GLY A 220 2.94 9.45 -2.44
CA GLY A 220 1.96 10.50 -2.18
C GLY A 220 0.55 9.96 -2.34
N MET A 221 -0.35 10.34 -1.46
CA MET A 221 -1.78 9.99 -1.44
C MET A 221 -2.61 11.25 -1.33
N TYR A 222 -3.74 11.34 -2.07
CA TYR A 222 -4.68 12.44 -2.01
C TYR A 222 -6.10 11.95 -2.25
N ASP A 223 -7.01 12.16 -1.30
CA ASP A 223 -8.41 11.69 -1.36
C ASP A 223 -9.41 12.79 -1.78
N GLY A 224 -8.92 13.88 -2.34
CA GLY A 224 -9.72 15.05 -2.70
C GLY A 224 -9.89 16.06 -1.56
N VAL A 225 -9.47 15.73 -0.34
CA VAL A 225 -9.57 16.60 0.85
C VAL A 225 -8.21 16.71 1.54
N GLU A 226 -7.59 15.58 1.85
CA GLU A 226 -6.32 15.51 2.55
C GLU A 226 -5.25 14.83 1.71
N TRP A 227 -4.01 15.21 1.96
CA TRP A 227 -2.86 14.58 1.36
C TRP A 227 -1.97 13.95 2.44
N LYS A 228 -1.34 12.88 2.09
CA LYS A 228 -0.33 12.19 2.88
C LYS A 228 0.85 11.83 2.01
N ALA A 229 2.05 11.94 2.55
CA ALA A 229 3.25 11.56 1.82
C ALA A 229 4.19 10.78 2.72
N TYR A 230 4.93 9.87 2.12
CA TYR A 230 6.01 9.11 2.73
C TYR A 230 7.26 9.27 1.88
N LEU A 231 8.36 9.64 2.52
CA LEU A 231 9.68 9.71 1.94
C LEU A 231 10.56 8.69 2.66
N SER A 232 11.06 7.70 1.94
CA SER A 232 11.85 6.63 2.54
C SER A 232 13.23 6.53 1.92
N GLY A 233 14.20 6.15 2.74
CA GLY A 233 15.54 5.81 2.31
C GLY A 233 15.95 4.47 2.89
N ARG A 234 16.41 3.56 2.05
CA ARG A 234 16.83 2.21 2.41
C ARG A 234 18.24 1.95 1.92
N VAL A 235 19.09 1.37 2.77
CA VAL A 235 20.39 0.82 2.41
C VAL A 235 20.28 -0.68 2.40
N GLU A 236 20.62 -1.30 1.29
CA GLU A 236 20.55 -2.73 1.07
C GLU A 236 21.95 -3.29 0.85
N TYR A 237 22.28 -4.34 1.60
CA TYR A 237 23.46 -5.17 1.40
C TYR A 237 23.01 -6.52 0.82
N ALA A 238 23.41 -6.82 -0.40
CA ALA A 238 23.07 -8.08 -1.07
C ALA A 238 24.34 -8.84 -1.44
N ASN A 239 24.39 -10.12 -1.01
CA ASN A 239 25.47 -11.03 -1.37
C ASN A 239 24.90 -12.42 -1.67
N GLU A 240 25.03 -12.88 -2.91
CA GLU A 240 24.48 -14.15 -3.41
C GLU A 240 22.97 -14.29 -3.12
N ASN A 241 22.61 -15.21 -2.22
CA ASN A 241 21.23 -15.50 -1.85
C ASN A 241 20.77 -14.81 -0.56
N LYS A 242 21.60 -13.93 0.01
CA LYS A 242 21.32 -13.21 1.27
C LYS A 242 21.22 -11.73 0.97
N MET A 243 20.23 -11.08 1.52
CA MET A 243 20.04 -9.65 1.46
C MET A 243 19.66 -9.16 2.85
N LEU A 244 20.24 -8.08 3.28
CA LEU A 244 19.87 -7.36 4.51
C LEU A 244 19.62 -5.91 4.13
N PHE A 245 18.65 -5.30 4.76
CA PHE A 245 18.41 -3.88 4.59
C PHE A 245 17.99 -3.20 5.87
N VAL A 246 18.28 -1.93 5.95
CA VAL A 246 17.84 -1.02 6.99
C VAL A 246 17.47 0.31 6.36
N GLY A 247 16.50 0.99 6.93
CA GLY A 247 16.08 2.27 6.40
C GLY A 247 15.21 3.05 7.36
N ALA A 248 14.85 4.24 6.89
CA ALA A 248 13.97 5.14 7.59
C ALA A 248 12.93 5.72 6.63
N SER A 249 11.77 6.05 7.16
CA SER A 249 10.69 6.75 6.47
C SER A 249 10.29 7.99 7.26
N TYR A 250 9.93 9.03 6.55
CA TYR A 250 9.40 10.28 7.10
C TYR A 250 8.10 10.64 6.41
N SER A 251 7.06 10.84 7.21
CA SER A 251 5.80 11.42 6.75
C SER A 251 5.69 12.84 7.29
N PRO A 252 5.71 13.87 6.43
CA PRO A 252 5.64 15.27 6.85
C PRO A 252 4.37 15.59 7.65
N THR A 253 3.33 14.79 7.48
CA THR A 253 2.04 15.01 8.12
C THR A 253 2.01 14.57 9.57
N ASN A 254 2.65 13.44 9.94
CA ASN A 254 2.42 12.88 11.27
C ASN A 254 3.47 11.93 11.85
N SER A 255 4.49 11.43 11.12
CA SER A 255 5.29 10.34 11.67
C SER A 255 6.72 10.20 11.12
N MET A 256 7.52 9.43 11.83
CA MET A 256 8.81 8.91 11.40
C MET A 256 8.86 7.41 11.70
N ALA A 257 9.45 6.63 10.80
CA ALA A 257 9.62 5.20 11.00
C ALA A 257 11.06 4.75 10.77
N LEU A 258 11.44 3.71 11.48
CA LEU A 258 12.65 2.93 11.22
C LEU A 258 12.24 1.51 10.84
N PHE A 259 12.93 0.93 9.87
CA PHE A 259 12.67 -0.42 9.45
C PHE A 259 13.95 -1.19 9.15
N LEU A 260 13.87 -2.48 9.34
CA LEU A 260 14.94 -3.42 9.01
C LEU A 260 14.35 -4.73 8.49
N GLY A 261 15.12 -5.44 7.67
CA GLY A 261 14.67 -6.72 7.15
C GLY A 261 15.77 -7.46 6.41
N GLY A 262 15.42 -8.62 5.93
CA GLY A 262 16.35 -9.44 5.18
C GLY A 262 15.66 -10.51 4.35
N LYS A 263 16.39 -11.02 3.36
CA LYS A 263 15.97 -12.10 2.45
C LYS A 263 16.88 -13.31 2.65
N PHE A 264 16.27 -14.45 2.93
CA PHE A 264 16.94 -15.74 3.09
C PHE A 264 16.18 -16.80 2.30
N HIS A 265 16.83 -17.45 1.35
CA HIS A 265 16.23 -18.54 0.53
C HIS A 265 14.89 -18.14 -0.14
N GLY A 266 14.76 -16.89 -0.60
CA GLY A 266 13.54 -16.39 -1.24
C GLY A 266 12.50 -15.80 -0.31
N VAL A 267 12.61 -16.04 1.00
CA VAL A 267 11.73 -15.45 2.02
C VAL A 267 12.31 -14.11 2.46
N VAL A 268 11.52 -13.06 2.41
CA VAL A 268 11.82 -11.74 2.96
C VAL A 268 11.01 -11.57 4.25
N LEU A 269 11.68 -11.20 5.32
CA LEU A 269 11.06 -10.79 6.57
C LEU A 269 11.51 -9.36 6.89
N SER A 270 10.57 -8.49 7.21
CA SER A 270 10.85 -7.11 7.59
C SER A 270 9.97 -6.66 8.74
N TYR A 271 10.51 -5.80 9.57
CA TYR A 271 9.82 -5.17 10.69
C TYR A 271 10.07 -3.68 10.68
N SER A 272 9.04 -2.89 11.02
CA SER A 272 9.19 -1.45 11.28
C SER A 272 8.50 -1.02 12.56
N TYR A 273 9.03 0.06 13.10
CA TYR A 273 8.40 0.86 14.14
C TYR A 273 8.22 2.27 13.64
N GLU A 274 6.99 2.77 13.66
CA GLU A 274 6.61 4.12 13.28
C GLU A 274 6.21 4.90 14.54
N ALA A 275 6.90 5.99 14.80
CA ALA A 275 6.62 6.90 15.90
C ALA A 275 5.84 8.11 15.41
N TYR A 276 4.72 8.41 16.05
CA TYR A 276 3.91 9.57 15.70
C TYR A 276 4.53 10.85 16.27
N THR A 277 4.67 11.86 15.40
CA THR A 277 5.22 13.18 15.77
C THR A 277 4.15 14.16 16.20
N SER A 278 2.87 13.81 16.02
CA SER A 278 1.70 14.60 16.39
C SER A 278 0.59 13.70 16.91
N GLY A 279 -0.24 14.20 17.82
CA GLY A 279 -1.42 13.49 18.35
C GLY A 279 -1.08 12.51 19.46
N VAL A 280 -0.87 11.25 19.12
CA VAL A 280 -0.79 10.12 20.07
C VAL A 280 0.54 10.02 20.84
N GLY A 281 1.61 10.65 20.31
CA GLY A 281 2.94 10.66 20.91
C GLY A 281 3.82 9.45 20.54
N PHE A 282 5.09 9.52 20.95
CA PHE A 282 6.11 8.55 20.53
C PHE A 282 5.94 7.15 21.14
N GLU A 283 5.31 7.05 22.29
CA GLU A 283 5.19 5.79 23.05
C GLU A 283 4.17 4.83 22.46
N ASN A 284 3.21 5.35 21.72
CA ASN A 284 2.08 4.60 21.16
C ASN A 284 2.18 4.54 19.64
N GLY A 285 3.34 4.13 19.14
CA GLY A 285 3.59 4.04 17.71
C GLY A 285 2.88 2.89 17.01
N ALA A 286 3.23 2.69 15.74
CA ALA A 286 2.77 1.56 14.95
C ALA A 286 3.89 0.53 14.76
N HIS A 287 3.51 -0.74 14.81
CA HIS A 287 4.36 -1.88 14.50
C HIS A 287 3.88 -2.52 13.20
N GLU A 288 4.78 -2.74 12.27
CA GLU A 288 4.45 -3.40 11.02
C GLU A 288 5.41 -4.55 10.75
N LEU A 289 4.85 -5.71 10.43
CA LEU A 289 5.58 -6.92 10.06
C LEU A 289 5.21 -7.31 8.65
N VAL A 290 6.21 -7.52 7.79
CA VAL A 290 6.04 -7.93 6.40
C VAL A 290 6.72 -9.27 6.16
N LEU A 291 6.00 -10.18 5.56
CA LEU A 291 6.51 -11.46 5.06
C LEU A 291 6.25 -11.54 3.57
N SER A 292 7.30 -11.77 2.78
CA SER A 292 7.18 -11.95 1.33
C SER A 292 7.98 -13.17 0.88
N TYR A 293 7.47 -13.85 -0.14
CA TYR A 293 8.12 -14.98 -0.78
C TYR A 293 8.09 -14.84 -2.29
N GLU A 294 9.25 -14.98 -2.91
CA GLU A 294 9.38 -14.96 -4.37
C GLU A 294 9.60 -16.36 -4.91
N LEU A 295 8.68 -16.82 -5.74
CA LEU A 295 8.74 -18.09 -6.43
C LEU A 295 9.14 -17.87 -7.89
N LYS A 296 10.28 -18.47 -8.29
CA LYS A 296 10.75 -18.45 -9.69
C LYS A 296 9.84 -19.32 -10.55
N LEU A 297 9.05 -18.71 -11.41
CA LEU A 297 8.20 -19.41 -12.36
C LEU A 297 8.98 -19.67 -13.65
N ASN A 298 9.33 -20.92 -13.92
CA ASN A 298 9.97 -21.33 -15.18
C ASN A 298 8.95 -21.45 -16.34
N LEU A 299 8.11 -20.44 -16.54
CA LEU A 299 7.07 -20.45 -17.58
C LEU A 299 7.64 -20.39 -19.02
N TYR A 300 8.90 -19.97 -19.18
CA TYR A 300 9.54 -19.82 -20.48
C TYR A 300 10.15 -21.10 -21.09
N LYS A 301 10.43 -22.12 -20.32
CA LYS A 301 11.23 -23.25 -20.79
C LYS A 301 10.49 -24.32 -21.57
N LYS A 302 9.17 -24.34 -21.59
CA LYS A 302 8.40 -25.40 -22.28
C LYS A 302 8.20 -25.18 -23.79
N GLY A 303 8.46 -23.99 -24.32
CA GLY A 303 8.15 -23.69 -25.74
C GLY A 303 9.31 -23.80 -26.74
N LYS A 304 10.55 -23.80 -26.30
CA LYS A 304 11.71 -23.66 -27.22
C LYS A 304 12.39 -24.95 -27.66
N ASN A 305 12.02 -26.12 -27.15
CA ASN A 305 12.76 -27.38 -27.47
C ASN A 305 11.87 -28.55 -27.92
N LEU A 306 10.67 -28.33 -28.40
CA LEU A 306 9.79 -29.39 -28.89
C LEU A 306 10.08 -29.80 -30.35
N HIS A 307 10.97 -29.13 -31.06
CA HIS A 307 11.41 -29.50 -32.41
C HIS A 307 12.94 -29.58 -32.49
N LYS A 308 13.54 -30.53 -31.77
CA LYS A 308 14.79 -31.11 -32.31
C LYS A 308 14.36 -31.99 -33.47
N SER A 309 14.49 -31.49 -34.67
CA SER A 309 14.48 -32.30 -35.89
C SER A 309 15.51 -33.42 -35.71
N VAL A 310 15.02 -34.62 -35.52
CA VAL A 310 15.85 -35.81 -35.67
C VAL A 310 16.05 -35.97 -37.19
N ARG A 311 17.16 -35.45 -37.71
CA ARG A 311 17.64 -35.88 -39.01
C ARG A 311 18.14 -37.29 -38.81
N LEU A 312 17.34 -38.27 -39.20
CA LEU A 312 17.83 -39.60 -39.53
C LEU A 312 18.66 -39.50 -40.80
N LEU A 313 19.95 -39.80 -40.68
CA LEU A 313 20.84 -40.13 -41.82
C LEU A 313 20.53 -41.56 -42.27
#